data_1ddc173697439f5d89589783619f9b49
#
_entry.id   1ddc173697439f5d89589783619f9b49
#
_cell.length_a   1.000
_cell.length_b   1.000
_cell.length_c   1.000
_cell.angle_alpha   90.00
_cell.angle_beta   90.00
_cell.angle_gamma   90.00
#
_symmetry.space_group_name_H-M   'P 1'
#
loop_
_entity.id
_entity.type
_entity.pdbx_description
1 polymer ?
#
loop_
_entity_poly.entity_id
_entity_poly.type
_entity_poly.pdbx_seq_one_letter_code
_entity_poly.pdbx_strand_id
1 'polypeptide(L)'
;MRRPVIRRLARRLLLALGGAAIASAFLRPAAWPLAWLGLAPLFAFAPRAATRRDAIVDGLVAGLATNVPAFFWLVQTIHRFGGFPLPVALFFYAVLATFGALQFALVATLLHRAGPPASILFAPAAWTASEFLFPNLFPWRLGHSQRDLLPLLQVGELAGPYPLSFAMAWLANAVVRRPLDVRRLAAPVLTIAVLWCWGTWRIDRVDREVEQAPPFTVGIVQGNVGLGEKRHAARFEDNVERYRRLSRDLAPPPDLLVWPETVVEWGVPHDSDPPSELDAFPGAPTPLVFGAVSWSRRKGDPVWYNSAFLRGADGRLRGAYDKIVLMPFGEFIPFASTWPWLKTLSPATGDFTPGAGPAVLDVSPRAKVGPLICYEDLLSGHVRATVDAGATLLATIANDAWFGDTAALHQHEMLALWRAVENRRFLVRATNICLSSGVDPVGRRVANLPVEKEAAIAVQTRLLDGATPYRRLGDLFAWTTVLATAWLARSPRGARSDAPGTPPGPRRGRPRRGRA
;
A
#
# COMPACT_ATOMS: atom_id res chain seq x y z
N MET A 1 -18.47 42.48 -5.17
CA MET A 1 -17.35 41.62 -5.60
C MET A 1 -16.71 40.74 -4.49
N ARG A 2 -16.66 41.14 -3.20
CA ARG A 2 -15.97 40.41 -2.11
C ARG A 2 -16.62 39.05 -1.74
N ARG A 3 -17.96 38.94 -1.71
CA ARG A 3 -18.68 37.71 -1.27
C ARG A 3 -18.40 36.44 -2.11
N PRO A 4 -18.34 36.44 -3.45
CA PRO A 4 -18.05 35.22 -4.23
C PRO A 4 -16.61 34.74 -4.06
N VAL A 5 -15.64 35.64 -3.90
CA VAL A 5 -14.23 35.31 -3.65
C VAL A 5 -14.06 34.62 -2.29
N ILE A 6 -14.66 35.17 -1.24
CA ILE A 6 -14.64 34.61 0.12
C ILE A 6 -15.24 33.18 0.12
N ARG A 7 -16.36 32.96 -0.58
CA ARG A 7 -16.98 31.63 -0.68
C ARG A 7 -16.09 30.62 -1.41
N ARG A 8 -15.39 31.03 -2.47
CA ARG A 8 -14.43 30.16 -3.17
C ARG A 8 -13.24 29.79 -2.27
N LEU A 9 -12.70 30.77 -1.54
CA LEU A 9 -11.58 30.54 -0.63
C LEU A 9 -11.97 29.59 0.51
N ALA A 10 -13.11 29.82 1.16
CA ALA A 10 -13.62 28.94 2.23
C ALA A 10 -13.86 27.50 1.72
N ARG A 11 -14.40 27.33 0.50
CA ARG A 11 -14.56 26.02 -0.14
C ARG A 11 -13.22 25.31 -0.31
N ARG A 12 -12.21 25.98 -0.86
CA ARG A 12 -10.89 25.41 -1.07
C ARG A 12 -10.17 25.08 0.24
N LEU A 13 -10.35 25.91 1.26
CA LEU A 13 -9.85 25.62 2.61
C LEU A 13 -10.45 24.32 3.18
N LEU A 14 -11.77 24.14 3.05
CA LEU A 14 -12.42 22.91 3.50
C LEU A 14 -11.93 21.67 2.72
N LEU A 15 -11.70 21.81 1.41
CA LEU A 15 -11.13 20.73 0.58
C LEU A 15 -9.70 20.39 1.02
N ALA A 16 -8.89 21.40 1.31
CA ALA A 16 -7.53 21.21 1.82
C ALA A 16 -7.54 20.56 3.21
N LEU A 17 -8.44 20.98 4.11
CA LEU A 17 -8.60 20.35 5.42
C LEU A 17 -9.02 18.88 5.31
N GLY A 18 -9.93 18.55 4.37
CA GLY A 18 -10.31 17.17 4.09
C GLY A 18 -9.12 16.32 3.61
N GLY A 19 -8.33 16.85 2.69
CA GLY A 19 -7.12 16.19 2.22
C GLY A 19 -6.07 16.01 3.31
N ALA A 20 -5.83 17.05 4.12
CA ALA A 20 -4.91 17.00 5.25
C ALA A 20 -5.38 15.99 6.33
N ALA A 21 -6.69 15.83 6.53
CA ALA A 21 -7.26 14.82 7.42
C ALA A 21 -6.91 13.40 6.95
N ILE A 22 -7.01 13.12 5.64
CA ILE A 22 -6.57 11.84 5.07
C ILE A 22 -5.06 11.67 5.29
N ALA A 23 -4.25 12.64 4.92
CA ALA A 23 -2.79 12.58 5.08
C ALA A 23 -2.38 12.29 6.53
N SER A 24 -3.03 12.97 7.49
CA SER A 24 -2.75 12.79 8.92
C SER A 24 -2.93 11.35 9.39
N ALA A 25 -3.96 10.65 8.87
CA ALA A 25 -4.21 9.24 9.20
C ALA A 25 -3.13 8.28 8.66
N PHE A 26 -2.41 8.67 7.60
CA PHE A 26 -1.27 7.91 7.08
C PHE A 26 0.06 8.29 7.74
N LEU A 27 0.16 9.50 8.29
CA LEU A 27 1.36 9.97 8.97
C LEU A 27 1.40 9.55 10.44
N ARG A 28 0.24 9.50 11.10
CA ARG A 28 0.11 9.21 12.53
C ARG A 28 -1.01 8.21 12.78
N PRO A 29 -0.71 7.02 13.29
CA PRO A 29 -1.74 5.99 13.55
C PRO A 29 -2.93 6.52 14.35
N ALA A 30 -2.70 7.28 15.42
CA ALA A 30 -3.76 7.84 16.25
C ALA A 30 -4.73 8.79 15.52
N ALA A 31 -4.37 9.30 14.33
CA ALA A 31 -5.21 10.17 13.52
C ALA A 31 -6.17 9.41 12.58
N TRP A 32 -6.26 8.09 12.67
CA TRP A 32 -7.15 7.27 11.85
C TRP A 32 -8.61 7.76 11.78
N PRO A 33 -9.22 8.34 12.84
CA PRO A 33 -10.61 8.80 12.76
C PRO A 33 -10.83 9.92 11.75
N LEU A 34 -9.79 10.73 11.48
CA LEU A 34 -9.89 11.86 10.54
C LEU A 34 -10.14 11.40 9.10
N ALA A 35 -9.67 10.21 8.73
CA ALA A 35 -9.85 9.67 7.38
C ALA A 35 -11.33 9.39 7.05
N TRP A 36 -12.19 9.11 8.04
CA TRP A 36 -13.60 8.81 7.83
C TRP A 36 -14.39 9.96 7.19
N LEU A 37 -14.00 11.20 7.47
CA LEU A 37 -14.65 12.40 6.93
C LEU A 37 -13.78 13.17 5.95
N GLY A 38 -12.56 12.69 5.66
CA GLY A 38 -11.63 13.41 4.80
C GLY A 38 -12.15 13.64 3.38
N LEU A 39 -12.94 12.72 2.83
CA LEU A 39 -13.58 12.86 1.51
C LEU A 39 -14.85 13.71 1.52
N ALA A 40 -15.41 14.03 2.69
CA ALA A 40 -16.69 14.72 2.80
C ALA A 40 -16.71 16.09 2.07
N PRO A 41 -15.70 16.97 2.18
CA PRO A 41 -15.69 18.22 1.41
C PRO A 41 -15.68 18.00 -0.11
N LEU A 42 -14.92 17.02 -0.60
CA LEU A 42 -14.88 16.69 -2.03
C LEU A 42 -16.26 16.28 -2.54
N PHE A 43 -16.94 15.40 -1.81
CA PHE A 43 -18.29 14.92 -2.16
C PHE A 43 -19.37 16.00 -2.00
N ALA A 44 -19.17 16.96 -1.10
CA ALA A 44 -20.07 18.10 -0.96
C ALA A 44 -19.97 19.10 -2.11
N PHE A 45 -18.75 19.37 -2.56
CA PHE A 45 -18.50 20.51 -3.45
C PHE A 45 -18.35 20.12 -4.90
N ALA A 46 -17.72 18.99 -5.24
CA ALA A 46 -17.47 18.61 -6.62
C ALA A 46 -18.75 18.49 -7.47
N PRO A 47 -19.86 17.87 -7.00
CA PRO A 47 -21.10 17.81 -7.78
C PRO A 47 -21.73 19.18 -8.08
N ARG A 48 -21.42 20.19 -7.25
CA ARG A 48 -21.97 21.56 -7.29
C ARG A 48 -20.98 22.57 -7.87
N ALA A 49 -19.88 22.14 -8.45
CA ALA A 49 -18.92 23.02 -9.10
C ALA A 49 -19.57 23.77 -10.25
N ALA A 50 -19.27 25.05 -10.41
CA ALA A 50 -19.87 25.86 -11.46
C ALA A 50 -19.45 25.40 -12.86
N THR A 51 -18.18 24.97 -12.98
CA THR A 51 -17.61 24.48 -14.23
C THR A 51 -16.82 23.20 -13.98
N ARG A 52 -16.55 22.43 -15.06
CA ARG A 52 -15.63 21.28 -15.01
C ARG A 52 -14.24 21.69 -14.50
N ARG A 53 -13.77 22.89 -14.90
CA ARG A 53 -12.48 23.43 -14.44
C ARG A 53 -12.48 23.65 -12.93
N ASP A 54 -13.56 24.19 -12.36
CA ASP A 54 -13.67 24.33 -10.91
C ASP A 54 -13.64 22.98 -10.19
N ALA A 55 -14.31 21.96 -10.74
CA ALA A 55 -14.27 20.60 -10.18
C ALA A 55 -12.86 20.00 -10.20
N ILE A 56 -12.13 20.16 -11.32
CA ILE A 56 -10.73 19.70 -11.42
C ILE A 56 -9.86 20.41 -10.39
N VAL A 57 -9.97 21.74 -10.26
CA VAL A 57 -9.20 22.51 -9.27
C VAL A 57 -9.52 22.08 -7.84
N ASP A 58 -10.80 21.83 -7.53
CA ASP A 58 -11.22 21.35 -6.21
C ASP A 58 -10.61 19.96 -5.90
N GLY A 59 -10.63 19.06 -6.88
CA GLY A 59 -9.98 17.76 -6.75
C GLY A 59 -8.47 17.90 -6.55
N LEU A 60 -7.80 18.74 -7.34
CA LEU A 60 -6.36 19.00 -7.19
C LEU A 60 -6.03 19.59 -5.80
N VAL A 61 -6.84 20.51 -5.28
CA VAL A 61 -6.63 21.07 -3.93
C VAL A 61 -6.72 19.98 -2.86
N ALA A 62 -7.76 19.15 -2.90
CA ALA A 62 -7.90 18.04 -1.95
C ALA A 62 -6.77 17.01 -2.11
N GLY A 63 -6.43 16.65 -3.35
CA GLY A 63 -5.39 15.68 -3.67
C GLY A 63 -3.98 16.16 -3.28
N LEU A 64 -3.62 17.41 -3.57
CA LEU A 64 -2.34 17.98 -3.14
C LEU A 64 -2.26 18.07 -1.61
N ALA A 65 -3.34 18.49 -0.94
CA ALA A 65 -3.37 18.52 0.51
C ALA A 65 -3.26 17.12 1.15
N THR A 66 -3.57 16.06 0.40
CA THR A 66 -3.32 14.67 0.81
C THR A 66 -1.89 14.24 0.51
N ASN A 67 -1.47 14.36 -0.76
CA ASN A 67 -0.23 13.73 -1.22
C ASN A 67 1.02 14.51 -0.79
N VAL A 68 0.95 15.85 -0.71
CA VAL A 68 2.11 16.66 -0.31
C VAL A 68 2.58 16.30 1.11
N PRO A 69 1.78 16.34 2.17
CA PRO A 69 2.28 15.95 3.48
C PRO A 69 2.52 14.45 3.61
N ALA A 70 1.68 13.58 3.01
CA ALA A 70 1.78 12.13 3.17
C ALA A 70 3.08 11.55 2.60
N PHE A 71 3.60 12.11 1.50
CA PHE A 71 4.78 11.59 0.81
C PHE A 71 5.98 12.55 0.80
N PHE A 72 6.02 13.53 1.70
CA PHE A 72 7.13 14.50 1.78
C PHE A 72 8.49 13.84 2.02
N TRP A 73 8.52 12.68 2.65
CA TRP A 73 9.70 11.87 2.87
C TRP A 73 10.43 11.47 1.57
N LEU A 74 9.73 11.43 0.42
CA LEU A 74 10.34 11.17 -0.89
C LEU A 74 11.42 12.19 -1.26
N VAL A 75 11.32 13.43 -0.80
CA VAL A 75 12.36 14.45 -1.01
C VAL A 75 13.67 13.98 -0.41
N GLN A 76 13.65 13.47 0.82
CA GLN A 76 14.83 12.94 1.49
C GLN A 76 15.37 11.71 0.77
N THR A 77 14.50 10.78 0.37
CA THR A 77 14.88 9.56 -0.36
C THR A 77 15.57 9.90 -1.68
N ILE A 78 14.98 10.78 -2.49
CA ILE A 78 15.55 11.17 -3.80
C ILE A 78 16.85 11.95 -3.61
N HIS A 79 16.90 12.87 -2.64
CA HIS A 79 18.08 13.71 -2.42
C HIS A 79 19.26 12.93 -1.80
N ARG A 80 19.02 12.28 -0.64
CA ARG A 80 20.13 11.65 0.11
C ARG A 80 20.55 10.32 -0.48
N PHE A 81 19.60 9.52 -0.94
CA PHE A 81 19.85 8.15 -1.38
C PHE A 81 19.93 8.02 -2.90
N GLY A 82 19.12 8.79 -3.65
CA GLY A 82 19.24 8.89 -5.09
C GLY A 82 20.43 9.75 -5.57
N GLY A 83 21.04 10.52 -4.66
CA GLY A 83 22.18 11.39 -4.97
C GLY A 83 21.82 12.63 -5.79
N PHE A 84 20.53 12.95 -5.95
CA PHE A 84 20.10 14.10 -6.73
C PHE A 84 20.24 15.42 -5.94
N PRO A 85 20.59 16.54 -6.60
CA PRO A 85 20.53 17.86 -5.98
C PRO A 85 19.12 18.17 -5.45
N LEU A 86 19.03 18.89 -4.33
CA LEU A 86 17.74 19.19 -3.68
C LEU A 86 16.67 19.79 -4.63
N PRO A 87 16.99 20.75 -5.53
CA PRO A 87 15.99 21.26 -6.48
C PRO A 87 15.42 20.18 -7.41
N VAL A 88 16.23 19.21 -7.83
CA VAL A 88 15.81 18.08 -8.66
C VAL A 88 14.93 17.12 -7.86
N ALA A 89 15.29 16.84 -6.62
CA ALA A 89 14.48 16.02 -5.71
C ALA A 89 13.10 16.66 -5.47
N LEU A 90 13.06 17.96 -5.23
CA LEU A 90 11.80 18.72 -5.08
C LEU A 90 10.96 18.70 -6.36
N PHE A 91 11.59 18.79 -7.52
CA PHE A 91 10.88 18.70 -8.81
C PHE A 91 10.22 17.32 -9.00
N PHE A 92 10.96 16.22 -8.83
CA PHE A 92 10.40 14.87 -8.94
C PHE A 92 9.30 14.61 -7.91
N TYR A 93 9.50 15.07 -6.69
CA TYR A 93 8.48 15.00 -5.65
C TYR A 93 7.21 15.78 -6.03
N ALA A 94 7.35 17.01 -6.54
CA ALA A 94 6.20 17.80 -6.98
C ALA A 94 5.44 17.12 -8.13
N VAL A 95 6.14 16.47 -9.07
CA VAL A 95 5.54 15.67 -10.13
C VAL A 95 4.75 14.49 -9.53
N LEU A 96 5.34 13.73 -8.61
CA LEU A 96 4.67 12.58 -7.98
C LEU A 96 3.47 13.00 -7.14
N ALA A 97 3.58 14.07 -6.34
CA ALA A 97 2.48 14.59 -5.54
C ALA A 97 1.33 15.10 -6.41
N THR A 98 1.66 15.77 -7.53
CA THR A 98 0.67 16.25 -8.51
C THR A 98 0.01 15.06 -9.22
N PHE A 99 0.79 14.05 -9.61
CA PHE A 99 0.26 12.83 -10.22
C PHE A 99 -0.76 12.16 -9.29
N GLY A 100 -0.43 11.94 -8.02
CA GLY A 100 -1.38 11.40 -7.03
C GLY A 100 -2.63 12.27 -6.85
N ALA A 101 -2.50 13.61 -6.97
CA ALA A 101 -3.64 14.52 -6.89
C ALA A 101 -4.58 14.41 -8.09
N LEU A 102 -4.12 13.92 -9.25
CA LEU A 102 -4.98 13.68 -10.43
C LEU A 102 -6.06 12.63 -10.14
N GLN A 103 -5.83 11.67 -9.24
CA GLN A 103 -6.87 10.73 -8.80
C GLN A 103 -8.09 11.48 -8.22
N PHE A 104 -7.85 12.45 -7.35
CA PHE A 104 -8.90 13.28 -6.74
C PHE A 104 -9.58 14.18 -7.80
N ALA A 105 -8.82 14.72 -8.74
CA ALA A 105 -9.37 15.53 -9.83
C ALA A 105 -10.24 14.68 -10.78
N LEU A 106 -9.87 13.43 -11.03
CA LEU A 106 -10.67 12.46 -11.79
C LEU A 106 -12.01 12.22 -11.09
N VAL A 107 -11.99 11.88 -9.80
CA VAL A 107 -13.21 11.65 -9.00
C VAL A 107 -14.08 12.91 -8.96
N ALA A 108 -13.49 14.09 -8.71
CA ALA A 108 -14.22 15.35 -8.71
C ALA A 108 -14.91 15.63 -10.07
N THR A 109 -14.23 15.31 -11.18
CA THR A 109 -14.77 15.45 -12.53
C THR A 109 -15.95 14.50 -12.77
N LEU A 110 -15.86 13.25 -12.33
CA LEU A 110 -16.93 12.26 -12.41
C LEU A 110 -18.16 12.72 -11.61
N LEU A 111 -17.93 13.20 -10.37
CA LEU A 111 -18.98 13.73 -9.51
C LEU A 111 -19.66 14.98 -10.10
N HIS A 112 -18.88 15.90 -10.66
CA HIS A 112 -19.43 17.08 -11.35
C HIS A 112 -20.28 16.69 -12.55
N ARG A 113 -19.81 15.71 -13.35
CA ARG A 113 -20.57 15.21 -14.51
C ARG A 113 -21.90 14.56 -14.09
N ALA A 114 -21.91 13.81 -13.00
CA ALA A 114 -23.12 13.19 -12.48
C ALA A 114 -24.11 14.23 -11.91
N GLY A 115 -23.59 15.34 -11.36
CA GLY A 115 -24.40 16.41 -10.74
C GLY A 115 -25.13 15.99 -9.48
N PRO A 116 -25.76 16.94 -8.76
CA PRO A 116 -26.69 16.65 -7.67
C PRO A 116 -28.10 16.37 -8.25
N PRO A 117 -28.87 15.38 -7.73
CA PRO A 117 -28.51 14.40 -6.71
C PRO A 117 -28.02 13.09 -7.34
N ALA A 118 -26.72 12.94 -7.56
CA ALA A 118 -26.18 11.63 -7.93
C ALA A 118 -26.61 10.56 -6.91
N SER A 119 -26.67 9.29 -7.35
CA SER A 119 -26.96 8.16 -6.46
C SER A 119 -26.07 8.23 -5.20
N ILE A 120 -26.63 7.85 -4.05
CA ILE A 120 -25.88 7.81 -2.80
C ILE A 120 -24.66 6.86 -2.89
N LEU A 121 -24.72 5.88 -3.78
CA LEU A 121 -23.64 4.91 -4.00
C LEU A 121 -22.66 5.35 -5.10
N PHE A 122 -22.95 6.40 -5.86
CA PHE A 122 -22.07 6.82 -6.97
C PHE A 122 -20.72 7.34 -6.47
N ALA A 123 -20.72 8.22 -5.47
CA ALA A 123 -19.47 8.80 -4.94
C ALA A 123 -18.55 7.74 -4.31
N PRO A 124 -19.02 6.84 -3.43
CA PRO A 124 -18.17 5.76 -2.90
C PRO A 124 -17.71 4.79 -3.99
N ALA A 125 -18.55 4.45 -4.97
CA ALA A 125 -18.15 3.59 -6.08
C ALA A 125 -17.05 4.26 -6.93
N ALA A 126 -17.22 5.52 -7.30
CA ALA A 126 -16.25 6.28 -8.08
C ALA A 126 -14.90 6.45 -7.34
N TRP A 127 -14.95 6.66 -6.02
CA TRP A 127 -13.74 6.71 -5.20
C TRP A 127 -13.01 5.37 -5.21
N THR A 128 -13.70 4.27 -4.85
CA THR A 128 -13.10 2.93 -4.75
C THR A 128 -12.61 2.43 -6.12
N ALA A 129 -13.37 2.69 -7.19
CA ALA A 129 -12.93 2.40 -8.56
C ALA A 129 -11.64 3.17 -8.91
N SER A 130 -11.54 4.44 -8.48
CA SER A 130 -10.32 5.22 -8.70
C SER A 130 -9.12 4.68 -7.91
N GLU A 131 -9.31 4.23 -6.68
CA GLU A 131 -8.25 3.59 -5.89
C GLU A 131 -7.72 2.32 -6.57
N PHE A 132 -8.58 1.59 -7.25
CA PHE A 132 -8.20 0.37 -7.94
C PHE A 132 -7.48 0.62 -9.26
N LEU A 133 -8.01 1.53 -10.08
CA LEU A 133 -7.52 1.77 -11.45
C LEU A 133 -6.37 2.77 -11.54
N PHE A 134 -6.24 3.68 -10.56
CA PHE A 134 -5.23 4.72 -10.63
C PHE A 134 -3.83 4.15 -10.28
N PRO A 135 -2.83 4.31 -11.17
CA PRO A 135 -1.53 3.67 -11.01
C PRO A 135 -0.64 4.44 -10.01
N ASN A 136 -0.94 4.33 -8.72
CA ASN A 136 -0.10 4.91 -7.67
C ASN A 136 1.18 4.08 -7.49
N LEU A 137 2.32 4.75 -7.40
CA LEU A 137 3.60 4.10 -7.10
C LEU A 137 3.55 3.36 -5.75
N PHE A 138 3.03 4.01 -4.72
CA PHE A 138 2.69 3.36 -3.46
C PHE A 138 1.18 3.11 -3.43
N PRO A 139 0.74 1.84 -3.46
CA PRO A 139 -0.66 1.49 -3.70
C PRO A 139 -1.51 1.63 -2.43
N TRP A 140 -1.52 2.84 -1.84
CA TRP A 140 -2.35 3.12 -0.69
C TRP A 140 -3.85 3.15 -1.05
N ARG A 141 -4.68 2.76 -0.09
CA ARG A 141 -6.14 2.81 -0.15
C ARG A 141 -6.64 3.44 1.15
N LEU A 142 -7.76 4.13 1.12
CA LEU A 142 -8.31 4.80 2.31
C LEU A 142 -8.50 3.82 3.47
N GLY A 143 -8.96 2.60 3.16
CA GLY A 143 -9.12 1.53 4.14
C GLY A 143 -7.84 1.16 4.88
N HIS A 144 -6.66 1.30 4.28
CA HIS A 144 -5.38 1.01 4.94
C HIS A 144 -5.15 1.87 6.18
N SER A 145 -5.68 3.10 6.21
CA SER A 145 -5.56 4.00 7.37
C SER A 145 -6.18 3.44 8.65
N GLN A 146 -7.02 2.37 8.55
CA GLN A 146 -7.75 1.79 9.67
C GLN A 146 -7.04 0.55 10.28
N ARG A 147 -5.74 0.45 10.13
CA ARG A 147 -4.91 -0.71 10.51
C ARG A 147 -5.05 -1.16 11.97
N ASP A 148 -5.39 -0.25 12.87
CA ASP A 148 -5.51 -0.55 14.30
C ASP A 148 -6.94 -0.98 14.69
N LEU A 149 -7.90 -0.93 13.77
CA LEU A 149 -9.27 -1.39 13.96
C LEU A 149 -9.41 -2.85 13.50
N LEU A 150 -8.83 -3.77 14.26
CA LEU A 150 -8.75 -5.19 13.92
C LEU A 150 -10.07 -5.81 13.42
N PRO A 151 -11.25 -5.55 14.01
CA PRO A 151 -12.50 -6.09 13.47
C PRO A 151 -12.77 -5.64 12.04
N LEU A 152 -12.47 -4.39 11.69
CA LEU A 152 -12.68 -3.89 10.32
C LEU A 152 -11.62 -4.38 9.34
N LEU A 153 -10.40 -4.68 9.80
CA LEU A 153 -9.38 -5.28 8.95
C LEU A 153 -9.80 -6.64 8.41
N GLN A 154 -10.65 -7.38 9.13
CA GLN A 154 -11.04 -8.72 8.72
C GLN A 154 -11.72 -8.76 7.36
N VAL A 155 -12.29 -7.64 6.91
CA VAL A 155 -12.86 -7.51 5.55
C VAL A 155 -11.81 -7.77 4.46
N GLY A 156 -10.52 -7.65 4.79
CA GLY A 156 -9.40 -7.95 3.89
C GLY A 156 -9.43 -9.37 3.33
N GLU A 157 -9.86 -10.37 4.14
CA GLU A 157 -9.97 -11.74 3.64
C GLU A 157 -11.10 -11.94 2.62
N LEU A 158 -12.06 -11.02 2.55
CA LEU A 158 -13.18 -11.09 1.60
C LEU A 158 -12.80 -10.47 0.25
N ALA A 159 -12.22 -9.28 0.25
CA ALA A 159 -11.98 -8.51 -0.96
C ALA A 159 -10.90 -7.41 -0.82
N GLY A 160 -9.88 -7.63 0.01
CA GLY A 160 -8.84 -6.64 0.26
C GLY A 160 -9.35 -5.38 0.99
N PRO A 161 -8.67 -4.24 0.88
CA PRO A 161 -9.03 -3.01 1.59
C PRO A 161 -10.22 -2.27 0.98
N TYR A 162 -10.64 -2.63 -0.22
CA TYR A 162 -11.64 -1.88 -1.00
C TYR A 162 -13.03 -1.78 -0.34
N PRO A 163 -13.59 -2.85 0.29
CA PRO A 163 -14.89 -2.71 0.97
C PRO A 163 -14.86 -1.72 2.12
N LEU A 164 -13.74 -1.62 2.84
CA LEU A 164 -13.58 -0.65 3.91
C LEU A 164 -13.45 0.77 3.35
N SER A 165 -12.64 0.98 2.31
CA SER A 165 -12.59 2.26 1.59
C SER A 165 -13.98 2.70 1.09
N PHE A 166 -14.75 1.76 0.53
CA PHE A 166 -16.12 2.02 0.08
C PHE A 166 -17.04 2.45 1.23
N ALA A 167 -17.01 1.73 2.37
CA ALA A 167 -17.85 2.03 3.53
C ALA A 167 -17.50 3.43 4.12
N MET A 168 -16.21 3.76 4.22
CA MET A 168 -15.74 5.07 4.66
C MET A 168 -16.22 6.18 3.71
N ALA A 169 -16.03 6.00 2.41
CA ALA A 169 -16.49 6.95 1.40
C ALA A 169 -18.02 7.08 1.39
N TRP A 170 -18.75 5.97 1.63
CA TRP A 170 -20.21 6.00 1.72
C TRP A 170 -20.69 6.81 2.91
N LEU A 171 -20.10 6.62 4.09
CA LEU A 171 -20.40 7.42 5.27
C LEU A 171 -20.11 8.91 5.02
N ALA A 172 -18.92 9.24 4.47
CA ALA A 172 -18.56 10.62 4.13
C ALA A 172 -19.57 11.27 3.17
N ASN A 173 -20.04 10.51 2.15
CA ASN A 173 -21.06 10.99 1.22
C ASN A 173 -22.44 11.17 1.88
N ALA A 174 -22.84 10.28 2.80
CA ALA A 174 -24.10 10.37 3.50
C ALA A 174 -24.20 11.61 4.40
N VAL A 175 -23.10 11.93 5.11
CA VAL A 175 -23.03 13.09 6.03
C VAL A 175 -23.19 14.43 5.29
N VAL A 176 -22.71 14.57 4.06
CA VAL A 176 -22.74 15.86 3.33
C VAL A 176 -24.02 16.10 2.54
N ARG A 177 -24.93 15.12 2.47
CA ARG A 177 -26.20 15.26 1.78
C ARG A 177 -27.19 16.07 2.61
N ARG A 178 -27.82 17.05 1.97
CA ARG A 178 -28.84 17.88 2.62
C ARG A 178 -30.22 17.67 1.96
N PRO A 179 -31.32 17.67 2.75
CA PRO A 179 -31.32 17.70 4.21
C PRO A 179 -30.65 16.45 4.80
N LEU A 180 -30.03 16.58 5.99
CA LEU A 180 -29.47 15.45 6.71
C LEU A 180 -30.62 14.50 7.07
N ASP A 181 -30.59 13.31 6.54
CA ASP A 181 -31.61 12.29 6.74
C ASP A 181 -31.01 11.10 7.49
N VAL A 182 -31.50 10.84 8.69
CA VAL A 182 -31.06 9.74 9.54
C VAL A 182 -31.13 8.39 8.80
N ARG A 183 -32.14 8.19 7.94
CA ARG A 183 -32.30 6.96 7.15
C ARG A 183 -31.14 6.75 6.17
N ARG A 184 -30.57 7.84 5.64
CA ARG A 184 -29.39 7.79 4.73
C ARG A 184 -28.11 7.50 5.47
N LEU A 185 -27.99 7.92 6.74
CA LEU A 185 -26.87 7.58 7.62
C LEU A 185 -26.99 6.15 8.16
N ALA A 186 -28.19 5.67 8.38
CA ALA A 186 -28.41 4.34 8.94
C ALA A 186 -27.76 3.23 8.11
N ALA A 187 -27.86 3.29 6.78
CA ALA A 187 -27.32 2.24 5.91
C ALA A 187 -25.77 2.10 6.01
N PRO A 188 -24.95 3.15 5.81
CA PRO A 188 -23.50 3.00 5.97
C PRO A 188 -23.09 2.68 7.42
N VAL A 189 -23.75 3.27 8.43
CA VAL A 189 -23.47 2.98 9.84
C VAL A 189 -23.79 1.51 10.16
N LEU A 190 -24.94 1.01 9.72
CA LEU A 190 -25.31 -0.39 9.92
C LEU A 190 -24.34 -1.34 9.18
N THR A 191 -23.91 -0.98 7.97
CA THR A 191 -22.90 -1.76 7.25
C THR A 191 -21.60 -1.83 8.03
N ILE A 192 -21.11 -0.72 8.57
CA ILE A 192 -19.88 -0.67 9.38
C ILE A 192 -20.08 -1.51 10.67
N ALA A 193 -21.24 -1.40 11.33
CA ALA A 193 -21.56 -2.19 12.51
C ALA A 193 -21.59 -3.70 12.20
N VAL A 194 -22.19 -4.09 11.08
CA VAL A 194 -22.20 -5.50 10.63
C VAL A 194 -20.78 -5.99 10.33
N LEU A 195 -19.97 -5.20 9.64
CA LEU A 195 -18.55 -5.55 9.39
C LEU A 195 -17.76 -5.65 10.68
N TRP A 196 -18.04 -4.79 11.66
CA TRP A 196 -17.40 -4.85 12.98
C TRP A 196 -17.78 -6.14 13.74
N CYS A 197 -19.08 -6.43 13.86
CA CYS A 197 -19.56 -7.64 14.54
C CYS A 197 -19.07 -8.92 13.85
N TRP A 198 -19.15 -8.96 12.52
CA TRP A 198 -18.60 -10.06 11.73
C TRP A 198 -17.10 -10.23 11.94
N GLY A 199 -16.36 -9.12 11.89
CA GLY A 199 -14.92 -9.13 12.08
C GLY A 199 -14.50 -9.59 13.47
N THR A 200 -15.21 -9.18 14.53
CA THR A 200 -14.98 -9.67 15.89
C THR A 200 -15.20 -11.19 15.96
N TRP A 201 -16.33 -11.69 15.44
CA TRP A 201 -16.57 -13.12 15.36
C TRP A 201 -15.51 -13.86 14.54
N ARG A 202 -15.07 -13.25 13.44
CA ARG A 202 -14.07 -13.87 12.56
C ARG A 202 -12.69 -13.95 13.22
N ILE A 203 -12.31 -12.95 14.01
CA ILE A 203 -11.08 -12.97 14.82
C ILE A 203 -11.07 -14.19 15.72
N ASP A 204 -12.13 -14.39 16.53
CA ASP A 204 -12.23 -15.54 17.46
C ASP A 204 -12.14 -16.88 16.73
N ARG A 205 -12.66 -16.93 15.50
CA ARG A 205 -12.57 -18.15 14.70
C ARG A 205 -11.17 -18.41 14.16
N VAL A 206 -10.50 -17.36 13.67
CA VAL A 206 -9.12 -17.47 13.19
C VAL A 206 -8.17 -17.82 14.33
N ASP A 207 -8.38 -17.24 15.52
CA ASP A 207 -7.56 -17.56 16.69
C ASP A 207 -7.63 -19.06 17.01
N ARG A 208 -8.81 -19.69 16.97
CA ARG A 208 -8.95 -21.15 17.14
C ARG A 208 -8.29 -21.95 16.02
N GLU A 209 -8.35 -21.48 14.78
CA GLU A 209 -7.65 -22.12 13.65
C GLU A 209 -6.13 -22.03 13.83
N VAL A 210 -5.62 -20.89 14.32
CA VAL A 210 -4.20 -20.67 14.64
C VAL A 210 -3.73 -21.57 15.78
N GLU A 211 -4.51 -21.71 16.86
CA GLU A 211 -4.15 -22.56 18.00
C GLU A 211 -3.95 -24.03 17.59
N GLN A 212 -4.73 -24.51 16.63
CA GLN A 212 -4.68 -25.90 16.12
C GLN A 212 -3.59 -26.13 15.09
N ALA A 213 -3.05 -25.07 14.50
CA ALA A 213 -2.05 -25.15 13.44
C ALA A 213 -0.66 -25.51 14.00
N PRO A 214 0.21 -26.19 13.20
CA PRO A 214 1.54 -26.57 13.63
C PRO A 214 2.37 -25.36 14.07
N PRO A 215 3.04 -25.41 15.25
CA PRO A 215 3.92 -24.35 15.71
C PRO A 215 5.17 -24.27 14.83
N PHE A 216 5.66 -23.05 14.67
CA PHE A 216 6.88 -22.76 13.92
C PHE A 216 7.49 -21.45 14.41
N THR A 217 8.72 -21.49 14.88
CA THR A 217 9.41 -20.33 15.44
C THR A 217 10.31 -19.70 14.41
N VAL A 218 10.18 -18.40 14.17
CA VAL A 218 11.01 -17.66 13.22
C VAL A 218 11.86 -16.64 13.95
N GLY A 219 13.17 -16.72 13.78
CA GLY A 219 14.12 -15.71 14.25
C GLY A 219 14.25 -14.58 13.24
N ILE A 220 13.88 -13.37 13.61
CA ILE A 220 14.07 -12.18 12.79
C ILE A 220 15.28 -11.41 13.31
N VAL A 221 16.19 -11.04 12.41
CA VAL A 221 17.43 -10.33 12.77
C VAL A 221 17.48 -8.98 12.07
N GLN A 222 17.73 -7.92 12.84
CA GLN A 222 17.86 -6.54 12.41
C GLN A 222 19.28 -6.05 12.68
N GLY A 223 20.08 -5.88 11.62
CA GLY A 223 21.51 -5.56 11.74
C GLY A 223 21.81 -4.09 11.93
N ASN A 224 20.87 -3.21 11.64
CA ASN A 224 21.05 -1.74 11.69
C ASN A 224 22.29 -1.24 10.94
N VAL A 225 22.59 -1.83 9.78
CA VAL A 225 23.75 -1.50 8.96
C VAL A 225 23.42 -0.28 8.09
N GLY A 226 24.15 0.82 8.30
CA GLY A 226 23.96 2.05 7.53
C GLY A 226 24.30 1.87 6.04
N LEU A 227 23.63 2.61 5.14
CA LEU A 227 23.88 2.52 3.70
C LEU A 227 25.34 2.86 3.32
N GLY A 228 25.98 3.75 4.09
CA GLY A 228 27.40 4.04 3.92
C GLY A 228 28.31 2.85 4.25
N GLU A 229 27.98 2.10 5.30
CA GLU A 229 28.71 0.88 5.68
C GLU A 229 28.52 -0.23 4.65
N LYS A 230 27.30 -0.42 4.15
CA LYS A 230 26.98 -1.41 3.12
C LYS A 230 27.77 -1.24 1.83
N ARG A 231 28.13 -0.02 1.46
CA ARG A 231 28.88 0.27 0.22
C ARG A 231 30.39 0.03 0.33
N HIS A 232 30.89 -0.34 1.50
CA HIS A 232 32.32 -0.59 1.71
C HIS A 232 32.61 -2.10 1.77
N ALA A 233 33.21 -2.65 0.69
CA ALA A 233 33.55 -4.07 0.58
C ALA A 233 34.38 -4.59 1.75
N ALA A 234 35.28 -3.76 2.33
CA ALA A 234 36.07 -4.11 3.50
C ALA A 234 35.24 -4.38 4.79
N ARG A 235 33.94 -4.07 4.79
CA ARG A 235 33.06 -4.27 5.94
C ARG A 235 32.04 -5.41 5.74
N PHE A 236 32.06 -6.09 4.61
CA PHE A 236 31.10 -7.14 4.33
C PHE A 236 31.15 -8.28 5.35
N GLU A 237 32.35 -8.72 5.73
CA GLU A 237 32.54 -9.77 6.74
C GLU A 237 32.06 -9.31 8.12
N ASP A 238 32.41 -8.09 8.52
CA ASP A 238 31.94 -7.49 9.79
C ASP A 238 30.41 -7.41 9.83
N ASN A 239 29.78 -7.04 8.74
CA ASN A 239 28.33 -6.97 8.63
C ASN A 239 27.70 -8.36 8.79
N VAL A 240 28.22 -9.39 8.12
CA VAL A 240 27.73 -10.77 8.25
C VAL A 240 27.94 -11.27 9.68
N GLU A 241 29.11 -11.03 10.31
CA GLU A 241 29.33 -11.45 11.70
C GLU A 241 28.39 -10.76 12.67
N ARG A 242 27.98 -9.51 12.41
CA ARG A 242 26.93 -8.82 13.18
C ARG A 242 25.62 -9.60 13.14
N TYR A 243 25.16 -10.04 11.96
CA TYR A 243 23.96 -10.87 11.83
C TYR A 243 24.09 -12.22 12.51
N ARG A 244 25.26 -12.85 12.41
CA ARG A 244 25.53 -14.13 13.10
C ARG A 244 25.48 -13.96 14.62
N ARG A 245 26.15 -12.94 15.17
CA ARG A 245 26.14 -12.64 16.61
C ARG A 245 24.72 -12.41 17.11
N LEU A 246 23.95 -11.55 16.45
CA LEU A 246 22.57 -11.28 16.81
C LEU A 246 21.68 -12.53 16.69
N SER A 247 21.94 -13.41 15.74
CA SER A 247 21.22 -14.68 15.63
C SER A 247 21.48 -15.60 16.80
N ARG A 248 22.72 -15.64 17.33
CA ARG A 248 23.08 -16.45 18.52
C ARG A 248 22.38 -16.01 19.79
N ASP A 249 21.94 -14.74 19.86
CA ASP A 249 21.16 -14.22 20.99
C ASP A 249 19.74 -14.86 21.05
N LEU A 250 19.30 -15.54 19.95
CA LEU A 250 18.05 -16.28 19.88
C LEU A 250 18.22 -17.73 20.36
N ALA A 251 18.58 -17.91 21.61
CA ALA A 251 18.69 -19.24 22.23
C ALA A 251 17.38 -19.62 22.95
N PRO A 252 16.76 -20.80 22.71
CA PRO A 252 17.17 -21.85 21.77
C PRO A 252 17.05 -21.41 20.29
N PRO A 253 17.80 -22.06 19.38
CA PRO A 253 17.71 -21.77 17.95
C PRO A 253 16.27 -21.89 17.42
N PRO A 254 15.80 -20.95 16.59
CA PRO A 254 14.47 -21.02 15.98
C PRO A 254 14.43 -22.09 14.86
N ASP A 255 13.22 -22.44 14.40
CA ASP A 255 13.04 -23.35 13.27
C ASP A 255 13.53 -22.76 11.95
N LEU A 256 13.56 -21.43 11.85
CA LEU A 256 14.02 -20.66 10.69
C LEU A 256 14.61 -19.33 11.13
N LEU A 257 15.75 -18.94 10.57
CA LEU A 257 16.26 -17.58 10.64
C LEU A 257 15.86 -16.81 9.39
N VAL A 258 15.56 -15.52 9.55
CA VAL A 258 15.31 -14.58 8.43
C VAL A 258 16.18 -13.35 8.62
N TRP A 259 17.11 -13.14 7.67
CA TRP A 259 17.94 -11.95 7.57
C TRP A 259 17.39 -11.01 6.49
N PRO A 260 17.62 -9.71 6.60
CA PRO A 260 17.11 -8.71 5.67
C PRO A 260 17.58 -8.85 4.22
N GLU A 261 17.06 -7.96 3.38
CA GLU A 261 17.44 -7.76 1.99
C GLU A 261 18.91 -7.34 1.88
N THR A 262 19.63 -7.91 0.90
CA THR A 262 21.03 -7.57 0.56
C THR A 262 21.96 -7.53 1.78
N VAL A 263 21.90 -8.53 2.64
CA VAL A 263 22.89 -8.73 3.71
C VAL A 263 24.21 -9.19 3.11
N VAL A 264 24.14 -10.02 2.06
CA VAL A 264 25.31 -10.50 1.30
C VAL A 264 25.44 -9.68 0.02
N GLU A 265 26.48 -8.86 -0.05
CA GLU A 265 26.64 -7.84 -1.10
C GLU A 265 27.72 -8.18 -2.15
N TRP A 266 28.50 -9.25 -1.96
CA TRP A 266 29.61 -9.59 -2.85
C TRP A 266 29.23 -10.36 -4.12
N GLY A 267 27.98 -10.55 -4.42
CA GLY A 267 27.49 -11.20 -5.63
C GLY A 267 27.56 -12.74 -5.56
N VAL A 268 26.48 -13.35 -5.07
CA VAL A 268 26.36 -14.81 -4.97
C VAL A 268 25.99 -15.42 -6.32
N PRO A 269 26.77 -16.42 -6.84
CA PRO A 269 26.30 -17.18 -8.01
C PRO A 269 25.00 -17.93 -7.69
N HIS A 270 24.05 -17.94 -8.63
CA HIS A 270 22.70 -18.45 -8.42
C HIS A 270 22.61 -19.94 -8.09
N ASP A 271 23.58 -20.71 -8.56
CA ASP A 271 23.65 -22.16 -8.51
C ASP A 271 24.72 -22.70 -7.55
N SER A 272 25.33 -21.81 -6.74
CA SER A 272 26.35 -22.20 -5.76
C SER A 272 25.75 -22.36 -4.36
N ASP A 273 26.34 -23.24 -3.56
CA ASP A 273 26.02 -23.33 -2.14
C ASP A 273 26.39 -22.02 -1.43
N PRO A 274 25.53 -21.55 -0.49
CA PRO A 274 25.82 -20.37 0.30
C PRO A 274 27.10 -20.56 1.15
N PRO A 275 27.89 -19.49 1.36
CA PRO A 275 29.11 -19.56 2.17
C PRO A 275 28.85 -20.10 3.59
N SER A 276 29.79 -20.92 4.09
CA SER A 276 29.70 -21.49 5.45
C SER A 276 29.73 -20.42 6.55
N GLU A 277 30.31 -19.28 6.24
CA GLU A 277 30.39 -18.10 7.10
C GLU A 277 29.01 -17.54 7.49
N LEU A 278 27.94 -17.92 6.76
CA LEU A 278 26.57 -17.56 7.13
C LEU A 278 25.98 -18.40 8.25
N ASP A 279 26.67 -19.44 8.72
CA ASP A 279 26.18 -20.29 9.81
C ASP A 279 26.23 -19.55 11.16
N ALA A 280 25.06 -19.29 11.73
CA ALA A 280 24.93 -18.62 13.02
C ALA A 280 25.09 -19.56 14.22
N PHE A 281 24.77 -20.85 14.04
CA PHE A 281 24.77 -21.87 15.10
C PHE A 281 25.66 -23.07 14.72
N PRO A 282 27.00 -22.96 14.85
CA PRO A 282 27.90 -24.09 14.59
C PRO A 282 27.53 -25.28 15.50
N GLY A 283 27.31 -26.46 14.90
CA GLY A 283 26.91 -27.67 15.62
C GLY A 283 25.41 -27.84 15.88
N ALA A 284 24.59 -26.80 15.67
CA ALA A 284 23.12 -26.86 15.67
C ALA A 284 22.57 -26.00 14.52
N PRO A 285 22.88 -26.35 13.27
CA PRO A 285 22.59 -25.50 12.14
C PRO A 285 21.09 -25.29 11.93
N THR A 286 20.70 -24.04 11.77
CA THR A 286 19.31 -23.61 11.57
C THR A 286 19.14 -23.19 10.11
N PRO A 287 18.04 -23.57 9.42
CA PRO A 287 17.73 -23.03 8.12
C PRO A 287 17.69 -21.50 8.12
N LEU A 288 18.20 -20.87 7.05
CA LEU A 288 18.35 -19.43 6.97
C LEU A 288 17.79 -18.93 5.62
N VAL A 289 16.84 -18.00 5.67
CA VAL A 289 16.48 -17.13 4.55
C VAL A 289 17.28 -15.83 4.67
N PHE A 290 18.01 -15.47 3.62
CA PHE A 290 18.80 -14.24 3.60
C PHE A 290 18.73 -13.55 2.23
N GLY A 291 18.84 -12.22 2.24
CA GLY A 291 18.90 -11.42 1.03
C GLY A 291 20.33 -11.27 0.51
N ALA A 292 20.48 -11.40 -0.80
CA ALA A 292 21.77 -11.20 -1.46
C ALA A 292 21.61 -10.55 -2.83
N VAL A 293 22.66 -9.82 -3.24
CA VAL A 293 22.88 -9.55 -4.67
C VAL A 293 23.37 -10.84 -5.31
N SER A 294 22.71 -11.31 -6.35
CA SER A 294 23.09 -12.54 -7.02
C SER A 294 23.27 -12.35 -8.53
N TRP A 295 23.90 -13.32 -9.16
CA TRP A 295 24.10 -13.29 -10.59
C TRP A 295 24.05 -14.68 -11.22
N SER A 296 23.63 -14.72 -12.48
CA SER A 296 23.72 -15.90 -13.33
C SER A 296 24.23 -15.51 -14.71
N ARG A 297 24.58 -16.49 -15.55
CA ARG A 297 24.95 -16.23 -16.95
C ARG A 297 23.75 -16.48 -17.86
N ARG A 298 23.38 -15.47 -18.62
CA ARG A 298 22.35 -15.59 -19.66
C ARG A 298 22.97 -15.29 -21.02
N LYS A 299 23.01 -16.29 -21.90
CA LYS A 299 23.68 -16.19 -23.22
C LYS A 299 25.17 -15.78 -23.13
N GLY A 300 25.86 -16.14 -22.03
CA GLY A 300 27.27 -15.80 -21.80
C GLY A 300 27.50 -14.55 -20.97
N ASP A 301 26.55 -13.60 -20.92
CA ASP A 301 26.65 -12.35 -20.18
C ASP A 301 26.15 -12.50 -18.73
N PRO A 302 26.78 -11.83 -17.76
CA PRO A 302 26.30 -11.80 -16.39
C PRO A 302 25.01 -10.98 -16.30
N VAL A 303 24.00 -11.52 -15.66
CA VAL A 303 22.75 -10.83 -15.29
C VAL A 303 22.64 -10.83 -13.78
N TRP A 304 22.19 -9.68 -13.21
CA TRP A 304 22.16 -9.45 -11.79
C TRP A 304 20.74 -9.45 -11.26
N TYR A 305 20.58 -10.01 -10.06
CA TYR A 305 19.28 -10.11 -9.37
C TYR A 305 19.40 -9.61 -7.92
N ASN A 306 18.29 -9.13 -7.39
CA ASN A 306 18.05 -8.96 -5.96
C ASN A 306 17.33 -10.21 -5.49
N SER A 307 17.95 -11.04 -4.64
CA SER A 307 17.48 -12.40 -4.39
C SER A 307 17.33 -12.71 -2.90
N ALA A 308 16.38 -13.60 -2.61
CA ALA A 308 16.25 -14.30 -1.34
C ALA A 308 16.69 -15.76 -1.52
N PHE A 309 17.64 -16.20 -0.71
CA PHE A 309 18.16 -17.56 -0.72
C PHE A 309 17.70 -18.33 0.52
N LEU A 310 17.41 -19.60 0.37
CA LEU A 310 17.24 -20.53 1.49
C LEU A 310 18.48 -21.42 1.61
N ARG A 311 19.25 -21.24 2.68
CA ARG A 311 20.28 -22.18 3.12
C ARG A 311 19.64 -23.20 4.05
N GLY A 312 19.76 -24.48 3.71
CA GLY A 312 19.30 -25.57 4.58
C GLY A 312 20.17 -25.72 5.84
N ALA A 313 19.67 -26.49 6.81
CA ALA A 313 20.42 -26.86 8.00
C ALA A 313 21.72 -27.63 7.70
N ASP A 314 21.80 -28.31 6.55
CA ASP A 314 23.00 -28.98 6.04
C ASP A 314 24.00 -28.02 5.35
N GLY A 315 23.76 -26.72 5.38
CA GLY A 315 24.60 -25.71 4.72
C GLY A 315 24.40 -25.55 3.22
N ARG A 316 23.59 -26.38 2.60
CA ARG A 316 23.38 -26.37 1.15
C ARG A 316 22.27 -25.42 0.73
N LEU A 317 22.37 -24.96 -0.50
CA LEU A 317 21.30 -24.21 -1.16
C LEU A 317 20.06 -25.13 -1.32
N ARG A 318 18.91 -24.64 -0.83
CA ARG A 318 17.61 -25.32 -0.96
C ARG A 318 16.66 -24.62 -1.90
N GLY A 319 16.92 -23.38 -2.23
CA GLY A 319 16.13 -22.58 -3.16
C GLY A 319 16.56 -21.13 -3.20
N ALA A 320 16.19 -20.48 -4.27
CA ALA A 320 16.37 -19.05 -4.48
C ALA A 320 15.10 -18.46 -5.08
N TYR A 321 14.87 -17.20 -4.74
CA TYR A 321 13.79 -16.39 -5.29
C TYR A 321 14.36 -15.04 -5.71
N ASP A 322 14.15 -14.65 -6.95
CA ASP A 322 14.56 -13.37 -7.48
C ASP A 322 13.40 -12.39 -7.44
N LYS A 323 13.67 -11.20 -7.00
CA LYS A 323 12.69 -10.12 -6.97
C LYS A 323 12.07 -9.90 -8.35
N ILE A 324 10.73 -9.93 -8.40
CA ILE A 324 9.97 -9.83 -9.63
C ILE A 324 9.58 -8.38 -9.91
N VAL A 325 9.10 -7.68 -8.86
CA VAL A 325 8.64 -6.30 -9.01
C VAL A 325 9.72 -5.35 -8.52
N LEU A 326 10.53 -4.92 -9.47
CA LEU A 326 11.63 -4.00 -9.20
C LEU A 326 11.13 -2.58 -8.92
N MET A 327 11.81 -1.89 -8.00
CA MET A 327 11.50 -0.51 -7.66
C MET A 327 12.04 0.44 -8.74
N PRO A 328 11.17 1.22 -9.42
CA PRO A 328 11.61 2.20 -10.40
C PRO A 328 12.57 3.22 -9.79
N PHE A 329 13.61 3.59 -10.52
CA PHE A 329 14.69 4.52 -10.12
C PHE A 329 15.57 4.07 -8.95
N GLY A 330 15.25 2.93 -8.32
CA GLY A 330 16.12 2.30 -7.32
C GLY A 330 16.86 1.08 -7.89
N GLU A 331 16.14 0.20 -8.56
CA GLU A 331 16.64 -1.08 -9.05
C GLU A 331 16.72 -1.15 -10.57
N PHE A 332 15.97 -0.31 -11.28
CA PHE A 332 16.07 -0.12 -12.73
C PHE A 332 15.61 1.29 -13.11
N ILE A 333 16.01 1.76 -14.29
CA ILE A 333 15.54 3.03 -14.83
C ILE A 333 14.48 2.75 -15.89
N PRO A 334 13.22 3.21 -15.69
CA PRO A 334 12.16 3.05 -16.67
C PRO A 334 12.58 3.61 -18.03
N PHE A 335 12.25 2.88 -19.11
CA PHE A 335 12.56 3.24 -20.50
C PHE A 335 14.06 3.29 -20.85
N ALA A 336 14.99 2.89 -19.97
CA ALA A 336 16.42 2.89 -20.27
C ALA A 336 16.82 1.92 -21.39
N SER A 337 16.02 0.89 -21.65
CA SER A 337 16.20 0.00 -22.82
C SER A 337 15.95 0.72 -24.14
N THR A 338 15.02 1.69 -24.16
CA THR A 338 14.70 2.51 -25.34
C THR A 338 15.59 3.74 -25.43
N TRP A 339 15.89 4.37 -24.29
CA TRP A 339 16.71 5.57 -24.18
C TRP A 339 17.88 5.36 -23.20
N PRO A 340 19.00 4.74 -23.64
CA PRO A 340 20.12 4.37 -22.76
C PRO A 340 20.75 5.54 -21.99
N TRP A 341 20.68 6.76 -22.52
CA TRP A 341 21.17 7.96 -21.85
C TRP A 341 20.48 8.25 -20.51
N LEU A 342 19.26 7.69 -20.28
CA LEU A 342 18.59 7.85 -19.00
C LEU A 342 19.39 7.25 -17.84
N LYS A 343 20.24 6.23 -18.08
CA LYS A 343 21.11 5.64 -17.05
C LYS A 343 22.14 6.66 -16.51
N THR A 344 22.51 7.65 -17.31
CA THR A 344 23.45 8.70 -16.86
C THR A 344 22.82 9.66 -15.85
N LEU A 345 21.49 9.74 -15.78
CA LEU A 345 20.79 10.60 -14.83
C LEU A 345 20.83 10.06 -13.40
N SER A 346 20.96 8.75 -13.21
CA SER A 346 21.05 8.12 -11.90
C SER A 346 22.07 6.97 -11.93
N PRO A 347 23.36 7.28 -11.89
CA PRO A 347 24.42 6.27 -11.93
C PRO A 347 24.39 5.28 -10.75
N ALA A 348 23.76 5.68 -9.64
CA ALA A 348 23.63 4.86 -8.44
C ALA A 348 22.48 3.84 -8.52
N THR A 349 21.62 3.92 -9.56
CA THR A 349 20.52 2.96 -9.76
C THR A 349 21.06 1.63 -10.22
N GLY A 350 20.62 0.54 -9.60
CA GLY A 350 20.92 -0.82 -10.03
C GLY A 350 20.43 -1.11 -11.44
N ASP A 351 20.95 -2.17 -12.03
CA ASP A 351 20.50 -2.72 -13.33
C ASP A 351 20.09 -4.18 -13.10
N PHE A 352 19.13 -4.39 -12.18
CA PHE A 352 18.65 -5.70 -11.83
C PHE A 352 17.68 -6.25 -12.87
N THR A 353 17.68 -7.56 -13.01
CA THR A 353 16.76 -8.31 -13.88
C THR A 353 15.60 -8.84 -13.04
N PRO A 354 14.34 -8.71 -13.50
CA PRO A 354 13.20 -9.30 -12.81
C PRO A 354 13.28 -10.83 -12.76
N GLY A 355 12.85 -11.43 -11.64
CA GLY A 355 12.71 -12.87 -11.47
C GLY A 355 11.63 -13.47 -12.38
N ALA A 356 11.61 -14.80 -12.45
CA ALA A 356 10.75 -15.54 -13.38
C ALA A 356 9.27 -15.60 -12.95
N GLY A 357 8.98 -15.58 -11.64
CA GLY A 357 7.62 -15.69 -11.13
C GLY A 357 7.56 -15.96 -9.62
N PRO A 358 6.36 -15.85 -9.01
CA PRO A 358 6.18 -16.17 -7.59
C PRO A 358 6.63 -17.60 -7.29
N ALA A 359 7.36 -17.77 -6.19
CA ALA A 359 7.89 -19.03 -5.75
C ALA A 359 7.79 -19.18 -4.23
N VAL A 360 8.02 -20.38 -3.74
CA VAL A 360 8.16 -20.67 -2.32
C VAL A 360 9.52 -21.29 -2.04
N LEU A 361 10.02 -21.06 -0.83
CA LEU A 361 11.24 -21.67 -0.31
C LEU A 361 10.84 -22.81 0.64
N ASP A 362 11.17 -24.04 0.26
CA ASP A 362 10.76 -25.25 1.00
C ASP A 362 11.73 -25.53 2.15
N VAL A 363 11.42 -24.98 3.35
CA VAL A 363 12.18 -25.22 4.59
C VAL A 363 11.96 -26.66 5.07
N SER A 364 10.72 -27.13 5.00
CA SER A 364 10.32 -28.52 5.29
C SER A 364 9.04 -28.85 4.52
N PRO A 365 8.59 -30.11 4.50
CA PRO A 365 7.35 -30.48 3.80
C PRO A 365 6.12 -29.67 4.22
N ARG A 366 6.09 -29.15 5.46
CA ARG A 366 4.99 -28.33 5.97
C ARG A 366 5.30 -26.83 5.99
N ALA A 367 6.58 -26.47 6.13
CA ALA A 367 7.02 -25.07 6.22
C ALA A 367 7.49 -24.57 4.86
N LYS A 368 6.60 -23.94 4.12
CA LYS A 368 6.82 -23.30 2.83
C LYS A 368 6.78 -21.81 2.99
N VAL A 369 7.93 -21.17 2.88
CA VAL A 369 8.07 -19.72 3.04
C VAL A 369 7.82 -19.03 1.72
N GLY A 370 6.88 -18.10 1.67
CA GLY A 370 6.68 -17.17 0.57
C GLY A 370 7.58 -15.94 0.76
N PRO A 371 8.70 -15.84 0.03
CA PRO A 371 9.58 -14.68 0.13
C PRO A 371 8.95 -13.46 -0.56
N LEU A 372 9.11 -12.30 0.06
CA LEU A 372 8.72 -11.00 -0.47
C LEU A 372 9.89 -10.04 -0.28
N ILE A 373 10.38 -9.45 -1.36
CA ILE A 373 11.53 -8.56 -1.26
C ILE A 373 11.06 -7.10 -1.31
N CYS A 374 11.17 -6.42 -0.15
CA CYS A 374 10.90 -4.99 0.00
C CYS A 374 9.50 -4.59 -0.52
N TYR A 375 9.43 -3.77 -1.57
CA TYR A 375 8.22 -3.24 -2.21
C TYR A 375 7.15 -4.30 -2.56
N GLU A 376 7.54 -5.55 -2.75
CA GLU A 376 6.62 -6.63 -3.15
C GLU A 376 5.52 -6.91 -2.12
N ASP A 377 5.78 -6.70 -0.84
CA ASP A 377 4.78 -6.90 0.22
C ASP A 377 3.65 -5.84 0.20
N LEU A 378 3.82 -4.75 -0.53
CA LEU A 378 2.76 -3.77 -0.78
C LEU A 378 1.73 -4.24 -1.81
N LEU A 379 2.08 -5.21 -2.64
CA LEU A 379 1.35 -5.60 -3.84
C LEU A 379 0.45 -6.82 -3.58
N SER A 380 -0.84 -6.57 -3.29
CA SER A 380 -1.82 -7.62 -2.96
C SER A 380 -1.85 -8.78 -3.96
N GLY A 381 -1.82 -8.45 -5.27
CA GLY A 381 -1.85 -9.46 -6.34
C GLY A 381 -0.60 -10.35 -6.36
N HIS A 382 0.57 -9.77 -6.09
CA HIS A 382 1.83 -10.51 -6.01
C HIS A 382 1.84 -11.44 -4.80
N VAL A 383 1.49 -10.93 -3.61
CA VAL A 383 1.45 -11.76 -2.38
C VAL A 383 0.42 -12.87 -2.49
N ARG A 384 -0.74 -12.60 -3.11
CA ARG A 384 -1.74 -13.64 -3.39
C ARG A 384 -1.15 -14.74 -4.27
N ALA A 385 -0.47 -14.40 -5.37
CA ALA A 385 0.17 -15.36 -6.26
C ALA A 385 1.26 -16.18 -5.53
N THR A 386 2.02 -15.57 -4.62
CA THR A 386 3.01 -16.26 -3.77
C THR A 386 2.33 -17.27 -2.83
N VAL A 387 1.18 -16.90 -2.25
CA VAL A 387 0.42 -17.85 -1.41
C VAL A 387 -0.24 -18.95 -2.26
N ASP A 388 -0.67 -18.65 -3.49
CA ASP A 388 -1.20 -19.63 -4.43
C ASP A 388 -0.12 -20.62 -4.91
N ALA A 389 1.16 -20.22 -4.94
CA ALA A 389 2.30 -21.11 -5.14
C ALA A 389 2.56 -22.07 -3.95
N GLY A 390 1.82 -21.93 -2.86
CA GLY A 390 1.82 -22.87 -1.74
C GLY A 390 2.41 -22.35 -0.43
N ALA A 391 2.67 -21.04 -0.27
CA ALA A 391 3.24 -20.49 0.95
C ALA A 391 2.32 -20.73 2.16
N THR A 392 2.90 -21.29 3.25
CA THR A 392 2.25 -21.46 4.57
C THR A 392 2.65 -20.38 5.57
N LEU A 393 3.69 -19.61 5.25
CA LEU A 393 4.22 -18.49 6.00
C LEU A 393 4.73 -17.45 4.98
N LEU A 394 4.55 -16.17 5.25
CA LEU A 394 5.12 -15.08 4.46
C LEU A 394 6.35 -14.49 5.17
N ALA A 395 7.41 -14.22 4.42
CA ALA A 395 8.61 -13.58 4.94
C ALA A 395 9.02 -12.41 4.03
N THR A 396 8.83 -11.19 4.53
CA THR A 396 9.39 -10.00 3.91
C THR A 396 10.82 -9.82 4.36
N ILE A 397 11.73 -9.66 3.41
CA ILE A 397 13.08 -9.16 3.62
C ILE A 397 13.20 -7.78 2.99
N ALA A 398 13.63 -6.76 3.75
CA ALA A 398 13.68 -5.40 3.26
C ALA A 398 14.89 -4.62 3.77
N ASN A 399 15.30 -3.62 2.98
CA ASN A 399 16.32 -2.67 3.38
C ASN A 399 15.75 -1.25 3.33
N ASP A 400 14.90 -0.93 4.29
CA ASP A 400 14.18 0.34 4.36
C ASP A 400 15.10 1.54 4.77
N ALA A 401 16.42 1.33 4.85
CA ALA A 401 17.42 2.39 5.09
C ALA A 401 17.34 3.56 4.09
N TRP A 402 16.80 3.29 2.90
CA TRP A 402 16.53 4.29 1.85
C TRP A 402 15.57 5.39 2.28
N PHE A 403 14.73 5.14 3.27
CA PHE A 403 13.71 6.07 3.72
C PHE A 403 14.16 6.92 4.93
N GLY A 404 15.23 6.52 5.63
CA GLY A 404 15.65 7.14 6.89
C GLY A 404 14.55 7.05 7.96
N ASP A 405 14.72 7.76 9.08
CA ASP A 405 13.67 7.86 10.12
C ASP A 405 12.54 8.80 9.65
N THR A 406 11.62 8.25 8.88
CA THR A 406 10.50 8.98 8.29
C THR A 406 9.19 8.21 8.40
N ALA A 407 8.09 8.88 8.06
CA ALA A 407 6.77 8.25 8.01
C ALA A 407 6.68 7.07 7.01
N ALA A 408 7.60 6.96 6.05
CA ALA A 408 7.66 5.86 5.09
C ALA A 408 7.69 4.51 5.77
N LEU A 409 8.45 4.37 6.86
CA LEU A 409 8.60 3.13 7.63
C LEU A 409 7.26 2.60 8.12
N HIS A 410 6.47 3.49 8.73
CA HIS A 410 5.13 3.15 9.22
C HIS A 410 4.12 2.95 8.10
N GLN A 411 4.24 3.70 7.01
CA GLN A 411 3.37 3.55 5.84
C GLN A 411 3.62 2.22 5.14
N HIS A 412 4.87 1.81 5.00
CA HIS A 412 5.24 0.52 4.42
C HIS A 412 4.63 -0.63 5.24
N GLU A 413 4.88 -0.66 6.55
CA GLU A 413 4.31 -1.68 7.42
C GLU A 413 2.77 -1.67 7.42
N MET A 414 2.15 -0.48 7.44
CA MET A 414 0.70 -0.34 7.42
C MET A 414 0.05 -0.99 6.19
N LEU A 415 0.70 -0.91 5.03
CA LEU A 415 0.20 -1.57 3.82
C LEU A 415 0.49 -3.08 3.85
N ALA A 416 1.69 -3.46 4.31
CA ALA A 416 2.13 -4.85 4.32
C ALA A 416 1.30 -5.74 5.26
N LEU A 417 0.89 -5.24 6.44
CA LEU A 417 0.14 -6.05 7.41
C LEU A 417 -1.20 -6.59 6.85
N TRP A 418 -1.81 -5.90 5.88
CA TRP A 418 -3.04 -6.38 5.23
C TRP A 418 -2.83 -7.70 4.51
N ARG A 419 -1.61 -7.99 4.06
CA ARG A 419 -1.26 -9.25 3.37
C ARG A 419 -1.48 -10.45 4.27
N ALA A 420 -1.21 -10.30 5.58
CA ALA A 420 -1.48 -11.35 6.56
C ALA A 420 -2.98 -11.68 6.65
N VAL A 421 -3.83 -10.65 6.70
CA VAL A 421 -5.30 -10.81 6.79
C VAL A 421 -5.90 -11.31 5.48
N GLU A 422 -5.50 -10.75 4.35
CA GLU A 422 -5.98 -11.13 3.02
C GLU A 422 -5.74 -12.59 2.70
N ASN A 423 -4.63 -13.14 3.18
CA ASN A 423 -4.20 -14.49 2.85
C ASN A 423 -4.28 -15.48 4.01
N ARG A 424 -4.62 -15.02 5.22
CA ARG A 424 -4.60 -15.81 6.46
C ARG A 424 -3.28 -16.56 6.65
N ARG A 425 -2.19 -15.77 6.61
CA ARG A 425 -0.83 -16.25 6.85
C ARG A 425 -0.17 -15.36 7.90
N PHE A 426 0.69 -15.95 8.73
CA PHE A 426 1.65 -15.14 9.45
C PHE A 426 2.56 -14.44 8.45
N LEU A 427 2.88 -13.18 8.73
CA LEU A 427 3.86 -12.39 8.00
C LEU A 427 4.98 -12.00 8.95
N VAL A 428 6.18 -12.48 8.70
CA VAL A 428 7.38 -11.99 9.37
C VAL A 428 8.08 -10.99 8.46
N ARG A 429 8.57 -9.90 9.04
CA ARG A 429 9.30 -8.87 8.32
C ARG A 429 10.67 -8.69 8.96
N ALA A 430 11.71 -9.07 8.24
CA ALA A 430 13.10 -8.80 8.60
C ALA A 430 13.58 -7.58 7.81
N THR A 431 13.78 -6.47 8.50
CA THR A 431 14.27 -5.23 7.90
C THR A 431 15.64 -4.88 8.46
N ASN A 432 16.47 -4.21 7.68
CA ASN A 432 17.82 -3.85 8.15
C ASN A 432 17.78 -2.77 9.24
N ILE A 433 17.01 -1.70 9.06
CA ILE A 433 16.97 -0.54 9.97
C ILE A 433 15.56 -0.27 10.53
N CYS A 434 14.54 -0.69 9.79
CA CYS A 434 13.15 -0.33 10.01
C CYS A 434 12.44 -1.23 11.04
N LEU A 435 11.11 -1.15 11.04
CA LEU A 435 10.19 -1.96 11.84
C LEU A 435 10.23 -3.43 11.43
N SER A 436 11.18 -4.19 11.96
CA SER A 436 11.12 -5.64 11.89
C SER A 436 10.01 -6.13 12.80
N SER A 437 9.09 -6.94 12.28
CA SER A 437 7.88 -7.32 13.00
C SER A 437 7.35 -8.69 12.63
N GLY A 438 6.59 -9.29 13.53
CA GLY A 438 5.73 -10.43 13.27
C GLY A 438 4.27 -10.01 13.31
N VAL A 439 3.50 -10.37 12.29
CA VAL A 439 2.07 -10.09 12.17
C VAL A 439 1.30 -11.40 12.07
N ASP A 440 0.28 -11.56 12.90
CA ASP A 440 -0.57 -12.73 12.88
C ASP A 440 -1.64 -12.67 11.75
N PRO A 441 -2.34 -13.76 11.46
CA PRO A 441 -3.34 -13.81 10.41
C PRO A 441 -4.55 -12.89 10.58
N VAL A 442 -4.74 -12.27 11.74
CA VAL A 442 -5.81 -11.27 11.97
C VAL A 442 -5.28 -9.83 11.94
N GLY A 443 -3.98 -9.65 11.70
CA GLY A 443 -3.36 -8.33 11.56
C GLY A 443 -2.80 -7.75 12.86
N ARG A 444 -2.71 -8.54 13.96
CA ARG A 444 -2.05 -8.10 15.20
C ARG A 444 -0.54 -8.18 15.04
N ARG A 445 0.17 -7.17 15.51
CA ARG A 445 1.62 -7.28 15.71
C ARG A 445 1.88 -8.12 16.95
N VAL A 446 2.43 -9.32 16.73
CA VAL A 446 2.78 -10.26 17.81
C VAL A 446 4.22 -10.08 18.28
N ALA A 447 5.05 -9.41 17.47
CA ALA A 447 6.41 -9.05 17.79
C ALA A 447 6.84 -7.82 17.00
N ASN A 448 7.72 -7.00 17.56
CA ASN A 448 8.36 -5.88 16.87
C ASN A 448 9.72 -5.54 17.47
N LEU A 449 10.64 -5.12 16.62
CA LEU A 449 11.93 -4.57 17.03
C LEU A 449 11.91 -3.04 16.94
N PRO A 450 12.68 -2.36 17.80
CA PRO A 450 12.79 -0.91 17.73
C PRO A 450 13.53 -0.48 16.46
N VAL A 451 13.13 0.65 15.89
CA VAL A 451 13.80 1.27 14.73
C VAL A 451 15.23 1.68 15.11
N GLU A 452 16.16 1.59 14.15
CA GLU A 452 17.55 2.04 14.28
C GLU A 452 18.34 1.38 15.43
N LYS A 453 18.02 0.12 15.76
CA LYS A 453 18.75 -0.67 16.75
C LYS A 453 19.15 -2.03 16.21
N GLU A 454 20.33 -2.48 16.58
CA GLU A 454 20.73 -3.87 16.42
C GLU A 454 19.90 -4.73 17.38
N ALA A 455 19.17 -5.69 16.85
CA ALA A 455 18.34 -6.58 17.67
C ALA A 455 17.94 -7.84 16.89
N ALA A 456 17.55 -8.87 17.64
CA ALA A 456 16.90 -10.06 17.11
C ALA A 456 15.73 -10.47 18.00
N ILE A 457 14.72 -11.14 17.43
CA ILE A 457 13.56 -11.61 18.15
C ILE A 457 13.06 -12.93 17.57
N ALA A 458 12.70 -13.89 18.43
CA ALA A 458 12.02 -15.11 18.05
C ALA A 458 10.51 -14.89 18.03
N VAL A 459 9.90 -15.01 16.85
CA VAL A 459 8.46 -14.86 16.65
C VAL A 459 7.81 -16.23 16.64
N GLN A 460 6.88 -16.46 17.56
CA GLN A 460 6.06 -17.66 17.57
C GLN A 460 5.00 -17.54 16.48
N THR A 461 5.11 -18.35 15.45
CA THR A 461 4.18 -18.41 14.32
C THR A 461 3.49 -19.77 14.24
N ARG A 462 2.55 -19.90 13.33
CA ARG A 462 1.90 -21.15 12.99
C ARG A 462 1.83 -21.29 11.46
N LEU A 463 1.93 -22.51 10.98
CA LEU A 463 1.85 -22.81 9.55
C LEU A 463 0.39 -22.99 9.13
N LEU A 464 -0.10 -22.13 8.25
CA LEU A 464 -1.49 -22.14 7.79
C LEU A 464 -1.53 -22.35 6.27
N ASP A 465 -2.47 -23.17 5.79
CA ASP A 465 -2.64 -23.50 4.36
C ASP A 465 -4.04 -23.17 3.82
N GLY A 466 -4.98 -22.75 4.69
CA GLY A 466 -6.35 -22.40 4.34
C GLY A 466 -6.45 -21.37 3.20
N ALA A 467 -7.57 -21.36 2.49
CA ALA A 467 -7.87 -20.42 1.41
C ALA A 467 -8.90 -19.38 1.85
N THR A 468 -8.68 -18.11 1.52
CA THR A 468 -9.61 -17.01 1.76
C THR A 468 -10.51 -16.76 0.54
N PRO A 469 -11.68 -16.13 0.70
CA PRO A 469 -12.45 -15.62 -0.43
C PRO A 469 -11.64 -14.69 -1.32
N TYR A 470 -10.80 -13.80 -0.73
CA TYR A 470 -9.94 -12.90 -1.49
C TYR A 470 -8.95 -13.66 -2.40
N ARG A 471 -8.35 -14.75 -1.93
CA ARG A 471 -7.49 -15.59 -2.78
C ARG A 471 -8.23 -16.14 -3.99
N ARG A 472 -9.49 -16.55 -3.84
CA ARG A 472 -10.29 -17.16 -4.92
C ARG A 472 -10.86 -16.11 -5.88
N LEU A 473 -11.33 -14.98 -5.37
CA LEU A 473 -12.08 -13.98 -6.12
C LEU A 473 -11.23 -12.77 -6.52
N GLY A 474 -10.10 -12.56 -5.83
CA GLY A 474 -9.21 -11.42 -6.06
C GLY A 474 -9.95 -10.09 -5.89
N ASP A 475 -9.71 -9.21 -6.84
CA ASP A 475 -10.23 -7.84 -6.83
C ASP A 475 -11.65 -7.71 -7.41
N LEU A 476 -12.48 -8.77 -7.31
CA LEU A 476 -13.85 -8.77 -7.85
C LEU A 476 -14.69 -7.61 -7.30
N PHE A 477 -14.57 -7.31 -5.99
CA PHE A 477 -15.29 -6.19 -5.40
C PHE A 477 -14.87 -4.85 -6.04
N ALA A 478 -13.58 -4.63 -6.24
CA ALA A 478 -13.07 -3.43 -6.89
C ALA A 478 -13.60 -3.33 -8.34
N TRP A 479 -13.60 -4.41 -9.09
CA TRP A 479 -14.21 -4.45 -10.43
C TRP A 479 -15.71 -4.15 -10.41
N THR A 480 -16.47 -4.63 -9.40
CA THR A 480 -17.88 -4.28 -9.28
C THR A 480 -18.09 -2.78 -9.06
N THR A 481 -17.19 -2.11 -8.33
CA THR A 481 -17.26 -0.65 -8.16
C THR A 481 -16.94 0.10 -9.46
N VAL A 482 -16.03 -0.42 -10.30
CA VAL A 482 -15.75 0.13 -11.64
C VAL A 482 -17.00 0.04 -12.52
N LEU A 483 -17.62 -1.15 -12.59
CA LEU A 483 -18.84 -1.36 -13.37
C LEU A 483 -20.01 -0.52 -12.86
N ALA A 484 -20.20 -0.45 -11.53
CA ALA A 484 -21.21 0.40 -10.91
C ALA A 484 -21.00 1.88 -11.21
N THR A 485 -19.76 2.35 -11.18
CA THR A 485 -19.42 3.74 -11.54
C THR A 485 -19.75 4.02 -13.00
N ALA A 486 -19.38 3.12 -13.91
CA ALA A 486 -19.67 3.26 -15.33
C ALA A 486 -21.18 3.25 -15.62
N TRP A 487 -21.92 2.35 -14.96
CA TRP A 487 -23.37 2.24 -15.11
C TRP A 487 -24.11 3.47 -14.57
N LEU A 488 -23.79 3.88 -13.34
CA LEU A 488 -24.42 5.06 -12.70
C LEU A 488 -24.06 6.37 -13.42
N ALA A 489 -22.89 6.46 -14.05
CA ALA A 489 -22.50 7.62 -14.86
C ALA A 489 -23.30 7.73 -16.19
N ARG A 490 -23.84 6.62 -16.70
CA ARG A 490 -24.65 6.56 -17.92
C ARG A 490 -26.15 6.87 -17.68
N SER A 491 -26.61 6.73 -16.42
CA SER A 491 -28.02 7.00 -16.10
C SER A 491 -28.39 8.42 -16.55
N PRO A 492 -29.47 8.59 -17.34
CA PRO A 492 -29.87 9.90 -17.85
C PRO A 492 -30.01 10.86 -16.67
N ARG A 493 -29.47 12.07 -16.81
CA ARG A 493 -29.79 13.18 -15.90
C ARG A 493 -31.32 13.22 -15.81
N GLY A 494 -31.88 12.96 -14.64
CA GLY A 494 -33.32 13.07 -14.45
C GLY A 494 -33.79 14.34 -15.14
N ALA A 495 -34.75 14.18 -16.05
CA ALA A 495 -35.29 15.29 -16.83
C ALA A 495 -35.42 16.48 -15.88
N ARG A 496 -34.75 17.58 -16.19
CA ARG A 496 -35.08 18.84 -15.56
C ARG A 496 -36.57 18.91 -15.66
N SER A 497 -37.29 18.89 -14.55
CA SER A 497 -38.70 19.22 -14.55
C SER A 497 -38.72 20.65 -15.11
N ASP A 498 -39.04 20.74 -16.39
CA ASP A 498 -39.47 21.99 -16.95
C ASP A 498 -40.68 22.36 -16.08
N ALA A 499 -40.46 23.32 -15.22
CA ALA A 499 -41.58 23.94 -14.49
C ALA A 499 -42.58 24.34 -15.57
N PRO A 500 -43.87 23.96 -15.47
CA PRO A 500 -44.85 24.30 -16.47
C PRO A 500 -44.80 25.81 -16.66
N GLY A 501 -44.54 26.20 -17.90
CA GLY A 501 -44.41 27.61 -18.29
C GLY A 501 -45.56 28.41 -17.74
N THR A 502 -45.27 29.50 -17.08
CA THR A 502 -46.23 30.53 -16.71
C THR A 502 -47.05 30.86 -17.97
N PRO A 503 -48.40 30.72 -17.91
CA PRO A 503 -49.25 31.03 -19.08
C PRO A 503 -48.99 32.47 -19.51
N PRO A 504 -48.96 32.75 -20.82
CA PRO A 504 -48.71 34.13 -21.30
C PRO A 504 -49.84 35.02 -20.77
N GLY A 505 -49.40 36.05 -20.01
CA GLY A 505 -50.33 37.05 -19.48
C GLY A 505 -51.13 37.73 -20.60
N PRO A 506 -52.37 38.24 -20.32
CA PRO A 506 -53.28 38.75 -21.31
C PRO A 506 -52.65 39.89 -22.08
N ARG A 507 -52.66 39.79 -23.42
CA ARG A 507 -52.21 40.84 -24.34
C ARG A 507 -53.03 42.11 -24.06
N ARG A 508 -52.44 43.13 -23.49
CA ARG A 508 -53.02 44.47 -23.40
C ARG A 508 -53.26 45.00 -24.83
N GLY A 509 -54.54 45.18 -25.21
CA GLY A 509 -54.98 45.74 -26.48
C GLY A 509 -54.42 47.17 -26.64
N ARG A 510 -53.82 47.48 -27.79
CA ARG A 510 -53.47 48.81 -28.19
C ARG A 510 -54.76 49.62 -28.45
N PRO A 511 -54.89 50.86 -27.96
CA PRO A 511 -56.04 51.70 -28.31
C PRO A 511 -55.94 52.11 -29.81
N ARG A 512 -57.05 51.89 -30.53
CA ARG A 512 -57.23 52.39 -31.88
C ARG A 512 -57.28 53.91 -31.82
N ARG A 513 -56.34 54.57 -32.48
CA ARG A 513 -56.48 56.03 -32.85
C ARG A 513 -57.57 56.13 -33.89
N GLY A 514 -58.72 56.76 -33.58
CA GLY A 514 -59.68 57.19 -34.49
C GLY A 514 -59.18 58.40 -35.29
N ARG A 515 -59.43 58.39 -36.62
CA ARG A 515 -59.39 59.53 -37.45
C ARG A 515 -60.74 60.22 -37.45
N ALA A 516 -60.77 61.51 -37.17
CA ALA A 516 -61.58 62.48 -37.82
C ALA A 516 -60.92 63.83 -37.61
#